data_7cfe35874a289f452200f12788ace9cd
#
_entry.id   7cfe35874a289f452200f12788ace9cd
#
_cell.length_a   1.000
_cell.length_b   1.000
_cell.length_c   1.000
_cell.angle_alpha   90.00
_cell.angle_beta   90.00
_cell.angle_gamma   90.00
#
_symmetry.space_group_name_H-M   'P 1'
#
loop_
_entity.id
_entity.type
_entity.pdbx_description
1 polymer ?
#
loop_
_entity_poly.entity_id
_entity_poly.type
_entity_poly.pdbx_seq_one_letter_code
_entity_poly.pdbx_strand_id
1 'polypeptide(L)'
;IIVPLEINDYNINYIENIFINDTIKYSELPQKIIKKRILIIDKFGLLSSLYKYCDVAFIGGGFRGALHNTLEAAVWDLPIIYGKNNNNKKFNEISHLENLRIGFPITSGNEFKLLINRIVKYGDIGSGGNKFILENSGATNKIIRETINLIK
;
A
#
# COMPACT_ATOMS: atom_id res chain seq x y z
N ILE A 1 6.42 -1.14 -9.09
CA ILE A 1 6.81 -2.23 -8.18
C ILE A 1 5.58 -3.09 -7.93
N ILE A 2 5.69 -4.41 -8.05
CA ILE A 2 4.64 -5.37 -7.69
C ILE A 2 5.14 -6.22 -6.53
N VAL A 3 4.37 -6.26 -5.44
CA VAL A 3 4.65 -7.10 -4.27
C VAL A 3 3.49 -8.09 -4.13
N PRO A 4 3.68 -9.38 -4.50
CA PRO A 4 2.64 -10.37 -4.33
C PRO A 4 2.38 -10.63 -2.83
N LEU A 5 1.11 -10.87 -2.47
CA LEU A 5 0.72 -11.19 -1.09
C LEU A 5 1.45 -12.45 -0.58
N GLU A 6 1.53 -13.46 -1.44
CA GLU A 6 2.29 -14.67 -1.19
C GLU A 6 3.44 -14.75 -2.19
N ILE A 7 4.65 -14.74 -1.67
CA ILE A 7 5.86 -14.89 -2.46
C ILE A 7 6.10 -16.38 -2.68
N ASN A 8 5.69 -16.87 -3.85
CA ASN A 8 5.89 -18.23 -4.32
C ASN A 8 6.05 -18.23 -5.85
N ASP A 9 6.58 -19.31 -6.40
CA ASP A 9 6.86 -19.43 -7.84
C ASP A 9 5.58 -19.27 -8.69
N TYR A 10 4.45 -19.75 -8.22
CA TYR A 10 3.19 -19.65 -8.95
C TYR A 10 2.78 -18.18 -9.16
N ASN A 11 2.78 -17.37 -8.10
CA ASN A 11 2.40 -15.96 -8.17
C ASN A 11 3.43 -15.13 -8.95
N ILE A 12 4.71 -15.42 -8.79
CA ILE A 12 5.78 -14.74 -9.53
C ILE A 12 5.65 -15.04 -11.02
N ASN A 13 5.55 -16.30 -11.41
CA ASN A 13 5.38 -16.72 -12.81
C ASN A 13 4.08 -16.15 -13.40
N TYR A 14 3.00 -16.08 -12.64
CA TYR A 14 1.76 -15.47 -13.09
C TYR A 14 1.95 -13.99 -13.47
N ILE A 15 2.67 -13.21 -12.64
CA ILE A 15 2.99 -11.81 -12.94
C ILE A 15 3.91 -11.70 -14.17
N GLU A 16 4.94 -12.52 -14.25
CA GLU A 16 5.86 -12.54 -15.38
C GLU A 16 5.14 -12.87 -16.70
N ASN A 17 4.17 -13.77 -16.67
CA ASN A 17 3.36 -14.13 -17.85
C ASN A 17 2.41 -13.00 -18.29
N ILE A 18 1.89 -12.19 -17.38
CA ILE A 18 1.06 -11.02 -17.72
C ILE A 18 1.92 -9.93 -18.39
N PHE A 19 3.14 -9.72 -17.88
CA PHE A 19 4.01 -8.63 -18.32
C PHE A 19 5.26 -9.16 -19.03
N ILE A 20 5.05 -9.97 -20.06
CA ILE A 20 6.10 -10.65 -20.82
C ILE A 20 7.22 -9.68 -21.20
N ASN A 21 8.46 -10.06 -20.90
CA ASN A 21 9.68 -9.31 -21.19
C ASN A 21 9.81 -7.92 -20.52
N ASP A 22 8.92 -7.54 -19.60
CA ASP A 22 8.92 -6.21 -18.98
C ASP A 22 9.20 -6.24 -17.48
N THR A 23 9.42 -7.41 -16.93
CA THR A 23 9.64 -7.67 -15.50
C THR A 23 11.10 -7.95 -15.18
N ILE A 24 11.50 -7.64 -13.94
CA ILE A 24 12.72 -8.09 -13.28
C ILE A 24 12.41 -8.41 -11.83
N LYS A 25 12.99 -9.47 -11.28
CA LYS A 25 12.88 -9.81 -9.86
C LYS A 25 13.91 -9.05 -9.03
N TYR A 26 13.55 -8.71 -7.82
CA TYR A 26 14.47 -8.04 -6.89
C TYR A 26 15.72 -8.89 -6.61
N SER A 27 15.59 -10.22 -6.54
CA SER A 27 16.71 -11.14 -6.36
C SER A 27 17.72 -11.14 -7.52
N GLU A 28 17.33 -10.65 -8.69
CA GLU A 28 18.18 -10.57 -9.87
C GLU A 28 19.01 -9.27 -9.94
N LEU A 29 18.73 -8.31 -9.06
CA LEU A 29 19.51 -7.06 -8.96
C LEU A 29 20.79 -7.30 -8.13
N PRO A 30 21.93 -6.62 -8.46
CA PRO A 30 22.18 -5.66 -9.55
C PRO A 30 22.72 -6.30 -10.84
N GLN A 31 22.72 -7.63 -10.97
CA GLN A 31 23.38 -8.35 -12.05
C GLN A 31 22.81 -8.05 -13.45
N LYS A 32 21.57 -7.56 -13.50
CA LYS A 32 20.87 -7.20 -14.71
C LYS A 32 20.30 -5.79 -14.63
N ILE A 33 21.11 -4.76 -14.92
CA ILE A 33 20.57 -3.43 -15.21
C ILE A 33 19.97 -3.48 -16.60
N ILE A 34 18.70 -3.82 -16.69
CA ILE A 34 17.97 -3.89 -17.94
C ILE A 34 16.85 -2.84 -17.85
N LYS A 35 16.50 -2.24 -18.98
CA LYS A 35 15.36 -1.31 -19.12
C LYS A 35 14.03 -2.04 -18.91
N LYS A 36 13.78 -2.51 -17.69
CA LYS A 36 12.51 -3.14 -17.29
C LYS A 36 11.67 -2.13 -16.56
N ARG A 37 10.36 -2.14 -16.82
CA ARG A 37 9.42 -1.19 -16.22
C ARG A 37 8.80 -1.72 -14.92
N ILE A 38 8.88 -3.03 -14.68
CA ILE A 38 8.21 -3.69 -13.58
C ILE A 38 9.23 -4.44 -12.71
N LEU A 39 9.32 -4.04 -11.45
CA LEU A 39 10.10 -4.75 -10.44
C LEU A 39 9.16 -5.64 -9.62
N ILE A 40 9.42 -6.93 -9.62
CA ILE A 40 8.72 -7.91 -8.76
C ILE A 40 9.55 -8.11 -7.49
N ILE A 41 8.92 -7.94 -6.34
CA ILE A 41 9.55 -8.21 -5.05
C ILE A 41 9.32 -9.68 -4.70
N ASP A 42 10.37 -10.45 -4.79
CA ASP A 42 10.42 -11.88 -4.51
C ASP A 42 11.12 -12.22 -3.18
N LYS A 43 11.22 -11.23 -2.27
CA LYS A 43 11.79 -11.38 -0.92
C LYS A 43 10.88 -10.76 0.13
N PHE A 44 10.76 -11.43 1.27
CA PHE A 44 9.99 -10.94 2.42
C PHE A 44 10.69 -9.76 3.13
N GLY A 45 9.89 -8.97 3.85
CA GLY A 45 10.38 -7.92 4.77
C GLY A 45 10.76 -6.60 4.11
N LEU A 46 10.54 -6.43 2.81
CA LEU A 46 10.94 -5.23 2.09
C LEU A 46 9.80 -4.21 1.91
N LEU A 47 8.53 -4.65 1.97
CA LEU A 47 7.36 -3.85 1.56
C LEU A 47 7.30 -2.48 2.24
N SER A 48 7.39 -2.44 3.57
CA SER A 48 7.29 -1.18 4.33
C SER A 48 8.40 -0.17 3.97
N SER A 49 9.59 -0.67 3.62
CA SER A 49 10.72 0.19 3.20
C SER A 49 10.60 0.66 1.75
N LEU A 50 9.86 -0.06 0.92
CA LEU A 50 9.73 0.26 -0.50
C LEU A 50 8.80 1.44 -0.75
N TYR A 51 7.82 1.68 0.13
CA TYR A 51 6.88 2.78 -0.02
C TYR A 51 7.56 4.15 -0.14
N LYS A 52 8.70 4.37 0.53
CA LYS A 52 9.46 5.63 0.43
C LYS A 52 9.96 5.97 -0.99
N TYR A 53 9.96 5.01 -1.89
CA TYR A 53 10.39 5.17 -3.28
C TYR A 53 9.20 5.22 -4.27
N CYS A 54 7.98 5.24 -3.75
CA CYS A 54 6.77 5.22 -4.56
C CYS A 54 6.11 6.60 -4.59
N ASP A 55 5.42 6.91 -5.69
CA ASP A 55 4.60 8.10 -5.84
C ASP A 55 3.12 7.81 -5.55
N VAL A 56 2.70 6.56 -5.68
CA VAL A 56 1.34 6.06 -5.45
C VAL A 56 1.38 4.62 -4.99
N ALA A 57 0.51 4.24 -4.06
CA ALA A 57 0.32 2.87 -3.63
C ALA A 57 -1.06 2.35 -4.07
N PHE A 58 -1.10 1.17 -4.69
CA PHE A 58 -2.33 0.41 -4.89
C PHE A 58 -2.37 -0.77 -3.93
N ILE A 59 -3.32 -0.76 -3.01
CA ILE A 59 -3.46 -1.80 -1.98
C ILE A 59 -4.51 -2.83 -2.40
N GLY A 60 -4.11 -4.08 -2.45
CA GLY A 60 -4.94 -5.21 -2.86
C GLY A 60 -6.03 -5.58 -1.84
N GLY A 61 -6.86 -6.57 -2.18
CA GLY A 61 -7.88 -7.16 -1.31
C GLY A 61 -9.22 -6.43 -1.30
N GLY A 62 -9.25 -5.12 -1.61
CA GLY A 62 -10.41 -4.25 -1.41
C GLY A 62 -11.64 -4.55 -2.26
N PHE A 63 -11.55 -5.23 -3.40
CA PHE A 63 -12.71 -5.47 -4.28
C PHE A 63 -13.59 -6.64 -3.82
N ARG A 64 -13.01 -7.74 -3.38
CA ARG A 64 -13.73 -8.99 -3.10
C ARG A 64 -13.47 -9.58 -1.73
N GLY A 65 -12.44 -9.12 -1.04
CA GLY A 65 -11.99 -9.65 0.25
C GLY A 65 -11.78 -8.55 1.28
N ALA A 66 -10.95 -8.85 2.26
CA ALA A 66 -10.48 -7.87 3.21
C ALA A 66 -9.38 -7.01 2.57
N LEU A 67 -9.50 -5.70 2.71
CA LEU A 67 -8.45 -4.76 2.31
C LEU A 67 -7.17 -5.05 3.11
N HIS A 68 -6.03 -5.10 2.44
CA HIS A 68 -4.74 -5.24 3.10
C HIS A 68 -4.33 -3.95 3.80
N ASN A 69 -3.23 -4.00 4.57
CA ASN A 69 -2.79 -2.90 5.41
C ASN A 69 -2.48 -1.62 4.60
N THR A 70 -3.27 -0.58 4.82
CA THR A 70 -3.11 0.75 4.18
C THR A 70 -2.18 1.67 4.98
N LEU A 71 -1.99 1.40 6.27
CA LEU A 71 -1.24 2.26 7.17
C LEU A 71 0.26 2.28 6.84
N GLU A 72 0.80 1.18 6.29
CA GLU A 72 2.19 1.12 5.86
C GLU A 72 2.51 2.11 4.73
N ALA A 73 1.56 2.35 3.83
CA ALA A 73 1.70 3.38 2.79
C ALA A 73 1.40 4.79 3.33
N ALA A 74 0.42 4.90 4.25
CA ALA A 74 0.02 6.17 4.85
C ALA A 74 1.16 6.85 5.64
N VAL A 75 2.05 6.07 6.26
CA VAL A 75 3.25 6.58 6.96
C VAL A 75 4.14 7.44 6.04
N TRP A 76 4.09 7.19 4.73
CA TRP A 76 4.88 7.91 3.72
C TRP A 76 4.10 9.01 3.02
N ASP A 77 2.90 9.36 3.50
CA ASP A 77 2.00 10.34 2.89
C ASP A 77 1.66 10.04 1.42
N LEU A 78 1.70 8.77 1.03
CA LEU A 78 1.38 8.34 -0.33
C LEU A 78 -0.12 8.42 -0.60
N PRO A 79 -0.53 8.80 -1.82
CA PRO A 79 -1.88 8.52 -2.29
C PRO A 79 -2.09 7.00 -2.36
N ILE A 80 -3.13 6.52 -1.66
CA ILE A 80 -3.43 5.11 -1.48
C ILE A 80 -4.71 4.79 -2.23
N ILE A 81 -4.60 3.99 -3.28
CA ILE A 81 -5.72 3.56 -4.10
C ILE A 81 -6.10 2.13 -3.69
N TYR A 82 -7.39 1.85 -3.54
CA TYR A 82 -7.89 0.53 -3.18
C TYR A 82 -9.29 0.27 -3.74
N GLY A 83 -9.66 -1.01 -3.85
CA GLY A 83 -10.99 -1.40 -4.29
C GLY A 83 -12.06 -0.99 -3.28
N LYS A 84 -13.16 -0.36 -3.76
CA LYS A 84 -14.30 0.01 -2.91
C LYS A 84 -15.15 -1.21 -2.59
N ASN A 85 -15.35 -1.47 -1.29
CA ASN A 85 -16.18 -2.56 -0.79
C ASN A 85 -16.87 -2.11 0.53
N ASN A 86 -18.07 -2.58 0.77
CA ASN A 86 -18.78 -2.28 2.01
C ASN A 86 -18.05 -2.78 3.27
N ASN A 87 -17.27 -3.85 3.14
CA ASN A 87 -16.46 -4.38 4.22
C ASN A 87 -15.31 -3.44 4.64
N ASN A 88 -14.87 -2.53 3.78
CA ASN A 88 -13.82 -1.56 4.09
C ASN A 88 -14.27 -0.57 5.18
N LYS A 89 -15.58 -0.33 5.33
CA LYS A 89 -16.14 0.53 6.39
C LYS A 89 -15.87 0.03 7.81
N LYS A 90 -15.46 -1.23 7.96
CA LYS A 90 -15.07 -1.80 9.26
C LYS A 90 -13.70 -1.29 9.75
N PHE A 91 -12.91 -0.71 8.86
CA PHE A 91 -11.59 -0.18 9.14
C PHE A 91 -11.71 1.33 9.38
N ASN A 92 -11.62 1.76 10.65
CA ASN A 92 -11.75 3.17 11.03
C ASN A 92 -10.74 4.07 10.29
N GLU A 93 -9.53 3.57 10.06
CA GLU A 93 -8.47 4.27 9.35
C GLU A 93 -8.86 4.69 7.93
N ILE A 94 -9.69 3.91 7.24
CA ILE A 94 -10.11 4.21 5.86
C ILE A 94 -10.81 5.56 5.78
N SER A 95 -11.77 5.82 6.68
CA SER A 95 -12.48 7.10 6.71
C SER A 95 -11.52 8.27 7.00
N HIS A 96 -10.52 8.06 7.85
CA HIS A 96 -9.50 9.09 8.11
C HIS A 96 -8.63 9.37 6.88
N LEU A 97 -8.18 8.32 6.18
CA LEU A 97 -7.37 8.48 4.97
C LEU A 97 -8.14 9.17 3.84
N GLU A 98 -9.44 8.88 3.69
CA GLU A 98 -10.33 9.57 2.73
C GLU A 98 -10.49 11.04 3.10
N ASN A 99 -10.72 11.37 4.36
CA ASN A 99 -10.84 12.75 4.85
C ASN A 99 -9.54 13.56 4.66
N LEU A 100 -8.39 12.91 4.83
CA LEU A 100 -7.08 13.50 4.56
C LEU A 100 -6.79 13.62 3.05
N ARG A 101 -7.65 13.11 2.18
CA ARG A 101 -7.48 13.09 0.72
C ARG A 101 -6.21 12.35 0.27
N ILE A 102 -5.83 11.32 1.01
CA ILE A 102 -4.77 10.38 0.63
C ILE A 102 -5.32 8.97 0.38
N GLY A 103 -6.53 8.64 0.83
CA GLY A 103 -7.25 7.40 0.55
C GLY A 103 -8.25 7.58 -0.61
N PHE A 104 -8.17 6.72 -1.63
CA PHE A 104 -8.97 6.80 -2.86
C PHE A 104 -9.61 5.46 -3.20
N PRO A 105 -10.88 5.25 -2.79
CA PRO A 105 -11.63 4.05 -3.18
C PRO A 105 -12.01 4.12 -4.66
N ILE A 106 -11.84 3.00 -5.37
CA ILE A 106 -12.23 2.85 -6.77
C ILE A 106 -13.10 1.61 -6.97
N THR A 107 -13.95 1.61 -8.00
CA THR A 107 -14.83 0.51 -8.35
C THR A 107 -14.41 -0.20 -9.64
N SER A 108 -13.55 0.41 -10.44
CA SER A 108 -13.16 -0.10 -11.76
C SER A 108 -11.77 0.32 -12.19
N GLY A 109 -11.22 -0.39 -13.19
CA GLY A 109 -9.96 -0.01 -13.83
C GLY A 109 -10.04 1.34 -14.57
N ASN A 110 -11.21 1.76 -15.04
CA ASN A 110 -11.39 3.08 -15.64
C ASN A 110 -11.23 4.19 -14.59
N GLU A 111 -11.83 4.03 -13.42
CA GLU A 111 -11.63 4.97 -12.30
C GLU A 111 -10.17 5.02 -11.87
N PHE A 112 -9.49 3.87 -11.80
CA PHE A 112 -8.06 3.82 -11.53
C PHE A 112 -7.27 4.67 -12.52
N LYS A 113 -7.49 4.49 -13.82
CA LYS A 113 -6.80 5.23 -14.88
C LYS A 113 -7.03 6.74 -14.78
N LEU A 114 -8.26 7.16 -14.56
CA LEU A 114 -8.62 8.58 -14.41
C LEU A 114 -7.96 9.19 -13.16
N LEU A 115 -7.97 8.46 -12.05
CA LEU A 115 -7.38 8.89 -10.79
C LEU A 115 -5.86 9.04 -10.90
N ILE A 116 -5.16 8.04 -11.47
CA ILE A 116 -3.71 8.11 -11.69
C ILE A 116 -3.35 9.32 -12.55
N ASN A 117 -4.06 9.54 -13.67
CA ASN A 117 -3.83 10.69 -14.54
C ASN A 117 -4.01 12.01 -13.78
N ARG A 118 -5.01 12.11 -12.90
CA ARG A 118 -5.25 13.29 -12.08
C ARG A 118 -4.13 13.52 -11.08
N ILE A 119 -3.71 12.48 -10.36
CA ILE A 119 -2.62 12.55 -9.38
C ILE A 119 -1.31 12.98 -10.06
N VAL A 120 -0.94 12.31 -11.15
CA VAL A 120 0.32 12.60 -11.87
C VAL A 120 0.31 13.99 -12.49
N LYS A 121 -0.81 14.43 -13.06
CA LYS A 121 -0.88 15.70 -13.79
C LYS A 121 -1.01 16.92 -12.88
N TYR A 122 -1.77 16.79 -11.79
CA TYR A 122 -2.17 17.94 -10.98
C TYR A 122 -1.64 17.89 -9.55
N GLY A 123 -1.08 16.76 -9.10
CA GLY A 123 -0.67 16.59 -7.70
C GLY A 123 -1.82 16.77 -6.71
N ASP A 124 -3.07 16.53 -7.13
CA ASP A 124 -4.27 16.76 -6.31
C ASP A 124 -4.42 15.65 -5.26
N ILE A 125 -3.54 15.69 -4.28
CA ILE A 125 -3.51 14.78 -3.12
C ILE A 125 -3.47 15.60 -1.83
N GLY A 126 -3.99 15.01 -0.76
CA GLY A 126 -3.84 15.56 0.59
C GLY A 126 -2.51 15.15 1.23
N SER A 127 -2.42 15.40 2.51
CA SER A 127 -1.27 15.02 3.33
C SER A 127 -1.72 14.77 4.78
N GLY A 128 -0.80 14.33 5.62
CA GLY A 128 -1.07 14.12 7.05
C GLY A 128 -1.24 12.66 7.46
N GLY A 129 -1.02 11.71 6.56
CA GLY A 129 -1.03 10.28 6.88
C GLY A 129 0.06 9.93 7.89
N ASN A 130 1.27 10.42 7.71
CA ASN A 130 2.34 10.25 8.69
C ASN A 130 1.95 10.78 10.07
N LYS A 131 1.43 12.01 10.13
CA LYS A 131 0.96 12.62 11.39
C LYS A 131 -0.14 11.80 12.04
N PHE A 132 -1.13 11.36 11.27
CA PHE A 132 -2.21 10.50 11.74
C PHE A 132 -1.68 9.21 12.38
N ILE A 133 -0.72 8.54 11.74
CA ILE A 133 -0.11 7.32 12.27
C ILE A 133 0.65 7.59 13.57
N LEU A 134 1.44 8.65 13.65
CA LEU A 134 2.21 9.01 14.84
C LEU A 134 1.29 9.32 16.03
N GLU A 135 0.23 10.08 15.81
CA GLU A 135 -0.74 10.44 16.86
C GLU A 135 -1.53 9.24 17.39
N ASN A 136 -1.75 8.21 16.56
CA ASN A 136 -2.46 7.00 16.91
C ASN A 136 -1.54 5.82 17.28
N SER A 137 -0.23 6.03 17.30
CA SER A 137 0.76 5.03 17.69
C SER A 137 0.91 4.93 19.22
N GLY A 138 1.65 3.91 19.68
CA GLY A 138 1.99 3.74 21.10
C GLY A 138 0.92 3.05 21.94
N ALA A 139 -0.01 2.31 21.32
CA ALA A 139 -1.06 1.55 22.02
C ALA A 139 -0.46 0.59 23.08
N THR A 140 0.64 -0.09 22.78
CA THR A 140 1.33 -0.99 23.71
C THR A 140 1.74 -0.27 25.00
N ASN A 141 2.35 0.90 24.89
CA ASN A 141 2.79 1.67 26.06
C ASN A 141 1.60 2.19 26.90
N LYS A 142 0.50 2.57 26.23
CA LYS A 142 -0.74 2.96 26.91
C LYS A 142 -1.32 1.79 27.68
N ILE A 143 -1.46 0.63 27.06
CA ILE A 143 -1.99 -0.59 27.68
C ILE A 143 -1.14 -0.99 28.88
N ILE A 144 0.19 -1.05 28.75
CA ILE A 144 1.09 -1.41 29.83
C ILE A 144 0.91 -0.44 31.03
N ARG A 145 0.89 0.86 30.76
CA ARG A 145 0.74 1.86 31.82
C ARG A 145 -0.59 1.73 32.56
N GLU A 146 -1.70 1.57 31.82
CA GLU A 146 -3.04 1.39 32.44
C GLU A 146 -3.11 0.07 33.23
N THR A 147 -2.52 -1.02 32.69
CA THR A 147 -2.48 -2.31 33.40
C THR A 147 -1.69 -2.21 34.71
N ILE A 148 -0.54 -1.54 34.71
CA ILE A 148 0.26 -1.34 35.94
C ILE A 148 -0.52 -0.51 36.99
N ASN A 149 -1.29 0.49 36.55
CA ASN A 149 -2.10 1.30 37.45
C ASN A 149 -3.24 0.52 38.09
N LEU A 150 -3.77 -0.50 37.39
CA LEU A 150 -4.83 -1.37 37.91
C LEU A 150 -4.36 -2.42 38.94
N ILE A 151 -3.06 -2.73 38.95
CA ILE A 151 -2.45 -3.74 39.84
C ILE A 151 -1.91 -3.12 41.12
N LYS A 152 -1.81 -1.81 41.20
CA LYS A 152 -1.46 -1.05 42.43
C LYS A 152 -2.68 -0.78 43.29
#